data_e2952060ce2b713def2980f82b037cba
#
_entry.id   e2952060ce2b713def2980f82b037cba
#
_cell.length_a   1.000
_cell.length_b   1.000
_cell.length_c   1.000
_cell.angle_alpha   90.00
_cell.angle_beta   90.00
_cell.angle_gamma   90.00
#
_symmetry.space_group_name_H-M   'P 1'
#
loop_
_entity.id
_entity.type
_entity.pdbx_description
1 polymer ?
#
loop_
_entity_poly.entity_id
_entity_poly.type
_entity_poly.pdbx_seq_one_letter_code
_entity_poly.pdbx_strand_id
1 'polypeptide(L)'
;MTRTPDTLGIIAGNRSLPLLLAREARRQGVKRLVAVAVEGETDPALASLVDEIVWLRVGQLSRMIAAFTARGVKQCVMAGQISPRNLFDLRPDLRAMGLLLRLRERNAHTIFGAIAEELKRDGVELIEATPWLAPLMPGVGFQLGPRLSDAQRADVEFGFRIAKEVSRLEIGQTVLVKEGTVLAVEAFEGTDKCLARGGQLAGTTGGAVAVKVAKERHDFRFDIPCLGPQTLETCAAARIAVLAFEAGRSLLLEQESCERLAREHRISVTTVGEAKRPQCQN
;
A
#
# COMPACT_ATOMS: atom_id res chain seq x y z
N MET A 1 18.73 -3.55 -14.90
CA MET A 1 17.31 -3.76 -15.25
C MET A 1 16.98 -5.23 -15.01
N THR A 2 16.19 -5.55 -14.01
CA THR A 2 15.71 -6.92 -13.78
C THR A 2 14.79 -7.29 -14.95
N ARG A 3 15.10 -8.40 -15.60
CA ARG A 3 14.33 -8.91 -16.77
C ARG A 3 12.89 -9.21 -16.29
N THR A 4 11.91 -8.64 -16.96
CA THR A 4 10.49 -8.94 -16.69
C THR A 4 10.26 -10.45 -16.81
N PRO A 5 9.72 -11.13 -15.79
CA PRO A 5 9.48 -12.56 -15.86
C PRO A 5 8.37 -12.87 -16.88
N ASP A 6 8.54 -13.96 -17.62
CA ASP A 6 7.50 -14.43 -18.55
C ASP A 6 6.21 -14.84 -17.80
N THR A 7 6.36 -15.42 -16.61
CA THR A 7 5.26 -15.83 -15.73
C THR A 7 5.39 -15.18 -14.37
N LEU A 8 4.34 -14.51 -13.89
CA LEU A 8 4.28 -13.87 -12.58
C LEU A 8 3.11 -14.42 -11.76
N GLY A 9 3.40 -14.81 -10.52
CA GLY A 9 2.39 -15.16 -9.51
C GLY A 9 1.86 -13.91 -8.82
N ILE A 10 0.57 -13.88 -8.50
CA ILE A 10 -0.05 -12.81 -7.72
C ILE A 10 -0.75 -13.42 -6.51
N ILE A 11 -0.31 -13.05 -5.30
CA ILE A 11 -1.07 -13.31 -4.07
C ILE A 11 -2.00 -12.11 -3.90
N ALA A 12 -3.28 -12.34 -4.21
CA ALA A 12 -4.26 -11.27 -4.33
C ALA A 12 -5.09 -11.13 -3.04
N GLY A 13 -5.02 -9.97 -2.43
CA GLY A 13 -5.90 -9.53 -1.35
C GLY A 13 -7.12 -8.78 -1.87
N ASN A 14 -7.68 -7.92 -1.03
CA ASN A 14 -8.87 -7.12 -1.34
C ASN A 14 -8.54 -5.79 -2.03
N ARG A 15 -9.60 -5.03 -2.37
CA ARG A 15 -9.58 -3.72 -3.05
C ARG A 15 -9.04 -3.80 -4.49
N SER A 16 -8.81 -2.63 -5.11
CA SER A 16 -8.48 -2.50 -6.54
C SER A 16 -7.03 -2.83 -6.90
N LEU A 17 -6.10 -2.89 -5.92
CA LEU A 17 -4.67 -3.05 -6.21
C LEU A 17 -4.32 -4.34 -6.98
N PRO A 18 -4.90 -5.53 -6.68
CA PRO A 18 -4.64 -6.74 -7.48
C PRO A 18 -5.03 -6.59 -8.95
N LEU A 19 -6.15 -5.91 -9.23
CA LEU A 19 -6.62 -5.67 -10.59
C LEU A 19 -5.70 -4.71 -11.34
N LEU A 20 -5.29 -3.62 -10.68
CA LEU A 20 -4.35 -2.65 -11.24
C LEU A 20 -3.00 -3.28 -11.53
N LEU A 21 -2.47 -4.08 -10.59
CA LEU A 21 -1.22 -4.80 -10.78
C LEU A 21 -1.30 -5.77 -11.97
N ALA A 22 -2.38 -6.55 -12.10
CA ALA A 22 -2.53 -7.47 -13.21
C ALA A 22 -2.52 -6.75 -14.56
N ARG A 23 -3.23 -5.61 -14.68
CA ARG A 23 -3.24 -4.77 -15.89
C ARG A 23 -1.85 -4.20 -16.20
N GLU A 24 -1.19 -3.62 -15.19
CA GLU A 24 0.14 -3.02 -15.36
C GLU A 24 1.22 -4.07 -15.69
N ALA A 25 1.20 -5.23 -15.03
CA ALA A 25 2.10 -6.33 -15.35
C ALA A 25 1.93 -6.79 -16.80
N ARG A 26 0.69 -6.90 -17.26
CA ARG A 26 0.36 -7.25 -18.66
C ARG A 26 0.89 -6.19 -19.64
N ARG A 27 0.62 -4.91 -19.36
CA ARG A 27 1.08 -3.78 -20.16
C ARG A 27 2.61 -3.74 -20.29
N GLN A 28 3.32 -4.17 -19.24
CA GLN A 28 4.78 -4.20 -19.19
C GLN A 28 5.39 -5.53 -19.65
N GLY A 29 4.60 -6.40 -20.31
CA GLY A 29 5.10 -7.56 -21.04
C GLY A 29 5.13 -8.88 -20.28
N VAL A 30 4.51 -8.99 -19.10
CA VAL A 30 4.31 -10.30 -18.45
C VAL A 30 3.33 -11.13 -19.30
N LYS A 31 3.80 -12.28 -19.78
CA LYS A 31 3.03 -13.12 -20.73
C LYS A 31 1.96 -13.97 -20.03
N ARG A 32 2.23 -14.43 -18.81
CA ARG A 32 1.33 -15.29 -18.05
C ARG A 32 1.22 -14.82 -16.61
N LEU A 33 -0.03 -14.66 -16.15
CA LEU A 33 -0.37 -14.28 -14.79
C LEU A 33 -1.11 -15.43 -14.11
N VAL A 34 -0.62 -15.86 -12.96
CA VAL A 34 -1.25 -16.89 -12.13
C VAL A 34 -1.61 -16.25 -10.79
N ALA A 35 -2.89 -16.16 -10.48
CA ALA A 35 -3.33 -15.56 -9.22
C ALA A 35 -3.76 -16.62 -8.20
N VAL A 36 -3.39 -16.39 -6.96
CA VAL A 36 -4.00 -17.01 -5.78
C VAL A 36 -4.85 -15.93 -5.12
N ALA A 37 -6.17 -16.15 -5.09
CA ALA A 37 -7.18 -15.22 -4.61
C ALA A 37 -7.80 -15.72 -3.31
N VAL A 38 -8.17 -14.78 -2.43
CA VAL A 38 -8.78 -15.10 -1.13
C VAL A 38 -10.30 -15.03 -1.24
N GLU A 39 -10.97 -16.15 -0.93
CA GLU A 39 -12.42 -16.25 -0.90
C GLU A 39 -13.03 -15.19 0.02
N GLY A 40 -13.99 -14.42 -0.49
CA GLY A 40 -14.70 -13.37 0.25
C GLY A 40 -13.92 -12.06 0.45
N GLU A 41 -12.66 -11.97 -0.02
CA GLU A 41 -11.86 -10.73 0.03
C GLU A 41 -11.46 -10.24 -1.37
N THR A 42 -10.91 -11.10 -2.21
CA THR A 42 -10.44 -10.70 -3.55
C THR A 42 -11.61 -10.45 -4.50
N ASP A 43 -11.53 -9.35 -5.25
CA ASP A 43 -12.53 -9.00 -6.25
C ASP A 43 -12.56 -10.07 -7.35
N PRO A 44 -13.74 -10.72 -7.61
CA PRO A 44 -13.89 -11.72 -8.66
C PRO A 44 -13.52 -11.24 -10.06
N ALA A 45 -13.56 -9.93 -10.32
CA ALA A 45 -13.16 -9.35 -11.60
C ALA A 45 -11.67 -9.64 -11.95
N LEU A 46 -10.84 -10.01 -10.95
CA LEU A 46 -9.46 -10.42 -11.19
C LEU A 46 -9.38 -11.63 -12.14
N ALA A 47 -10.36 -12.52 -12.09
CA ALA A 47 -10.40 -13.72 -12.95
C ALA A 47 -10.35 -13.41 -14.45
N SER A 48 -10.87 -12.24 -14.86
CA SER A 48 -10.84 -11.80 -16.26
C SER A 48 -9.50 -11.18 -16.69
N LEU A 49 -8.60 -10.90 -15.75
CA LEU A 49 -7.32 -10.22 -15.97
C LEU A 49 -6.10 -11.14 -15.91
N VAL A 50 -6.29 -12.37 -15.43
CA VAL A 50 -5.22 -13.36 -15.25
C VAL A 50 -5.51 -14.62 -16.09
N ASP A 51 -4.47 -15.41 -16.39
CA ASP A 51 -4.64 -16.63 -17.17
C ASP A 51 -5.19 -17.77 -16.32
N GLU A 52 -4.81 -17.80 -15.05
CA GLU A 52 -5.27 -18.80 -14.10
C GLU A 52 -5.51 -18.17 -12.73
N ILE A 53 -6.57 -18.59 -12.07
CA ILE A 53 -6.88 -18.16 -10.70
C ILE A 53 -7.22 -19.35 -9.83
N VAL A 54 -6.67 -19.37 -8.62
CA VAL A 54 -6.94 -20.40 -7.60
C VAL A 54 -7.52 -19.71 -6.38
N TRP A 55 -8.76 -20.06 -6.04
CA TRP A 55 -9.44 -19.52 -4.86
C TRP A 55 -9.09 -20.33 -3.63
N LEU A 56 -8.68 -19.65 -2.56
CA LEU A 56 -8.26 -20.25 -1.30
C LEU A 56 -8.85 -19.47 -0.14
N ARG A 57 -8.93 -20.14 1.01
CA ARG A 57 -9.21 -19.46 2.29
C ARG A 57 -7.91 -19.00 2.93
N VAL A 58 -8.00 -17.94 3.73
CA VAL A 58 -6.86 -17.48 4.54
C VAL A 58 -6.35 -18.64 5.42
N GLY A 59 -5.02 -18.79 5.45
CA GLY A 59 -4.36 -19.86 6.22
C GLY A 59 -4.05 -21.15 5.45
N GLN A 60 -4.47 -21.29 4.20
CA GLN A 60 -4.16 -22.46 3.36
C GLN A 60 -2.78 -22.32 2.67
N LEU A 61 -1.71 -22.22 3.46
CA LEU A 61 -0.35 -21.95 2.97
C LEU A 61 0.17 -23.03 2.03
N SER A 62 -0.02 -24.31 2.36
CA SER A 62 0.42 -25.42 1.52
C SER A 62 -0.27 -25.40 0.15
N ARG A 63 -1.57 -25.11 0.11
CA ARG A 63 -2.32 -25.01 -1.15
C ARG A 63 -1.90 -23.79 -1.98
N MET A 64 -1.61 -22.66 -1.34
CA MET A 64 -1.09 -21.47 -2.01
C MET A 64 0.24 -21.77 -2.70
N ILE A 65 1.18 -22.39 -1.98
CA ILE A 65 2.50 -22.75 -2.54
C ILE A 65 2.33 -23.78 -3.67
N ALA A 66 1.51 -24.83 -3.46
CA ALA A 66 1.22 -25.84 -4.48
C ALA A 66 0.57 -25.23 -5.74
N ALA A 67 -0.29 -24.20 -5.58
CA ALA A 67 -0.89 -23.52 -6.72
C ALA A 67 0.16 -22.86 -7.63
N PHE A 68 1.22 -22.29 -7.08
CA PHE A 68 2.30 -21.71 -7.84
C PHE A 68 3.28 -22.74 -8.39
N THR A 69 3.75 -23.68 -7.56
CA THR A 69 4.74 -24.68 -7.97
C THR A 69 4.23 -25.60 -9.07
N ALA A 70 2.98 -26.10 -8.96
CA ALA A 70 2.34 -26.93 -9.98
C ALA A 70 2.18 -26.22 -11.34
N ARG A 71 2.21 -24.88 -11.35
CA ARG A 71 2.10 -24.05 -12.56
C ARG A 71 3.44 -23.49 -13.04
N GLY A 72 4.53 -23.89 -12.42
CA GLY A 72 5.87 -23.47 -12.79
C GLY A 72 6.19 -22.00 -12.47
N VAL A 73 5.42 -21.35 -11.61
CA VAL A 73 5.68 -19.99 -11.16
C VAL A 73 6.96 -19.97 -10.33
N LYS A 74 7.90 -19.10 -10.70
CA LYS A 74 9.19 -18.92 -10.00
C LYS A 74 9.24 -17.64 -9.19
N GLN A 75 8.46 -16.64 -9.58
CA GLN A 75 8.40 -15.35 -8.91
C GLN A 75 6.95 -14.97 -8.68
N CYS A 76 6.66 -14.47 -7.49
CA CYS A 76 5.34 -13.94 -7.16
C CYS A 76 5.43 -12.61 -6.44
N VAL A 77 4.32 -11.88 -6.41
CA VAL A 77 4.15 -10.60 -5.72
C VAL A 77 2.90 -10.64 -4.86
N MET A 78 2.87 -9.80 -3.83
CA MET A 78 1.65 -9.55 -3.06
C MET A 78 1.00 -8.24 -3.52
N ALA A 79 -0.33 -8.23 -3.62
CA ALA A 79 -1.11 -7.04 -3.93
C ALA A 79 -2.44 -7.04 -3.19
N GLY A 80 -2.80 -5.90 -2.63
CA GLY A 80 -4.01 -5.73 -1.84
C GLY A 80 -3.83 -6.15 -0.38
N GLN A 81 -4.80 -5.78 0.43
CA GLN A 81 -4.80 -6.07 1.85
C GLN A 81 -5.43 -7.45 2.10
N ILE A 82 -4.85 -8.22 2.99
CA ILE A 82 -5.46 -9.43 3.54
C ILE A 82 -5.77 -9.13 5.00
N SER A 83 -7.03 -8.86 5.27
CA SER A 83 -7.50 -8.60 6.63
C SER A 83 -8.32 -9.78 7.11
N PRO A 84 -7.77 -10.65 7.94
CA PRO A 84 -8.60 -11.68 8.56
C PRO A 84 -9.61 -10.99 9.47
N ARG A 85 -10.88 -10.98 9.06
CA ARG A 85 -11.99 -10.37 9.84
C ARG A 85 -12.11 -10.99 11.23
N ASN A 86 -11.59 -12.21 11.39
CA ASN A 86 -11.49 -12.91 12.66
C ASN A 86 -10.26 -13.82 12.64
N LEU A 87 -9.23 -13.47 13.40
CA LEU A 87 -8.08 -14.36 13.62
C LEU A 87 -8.47 -15.70 14.27
N PHE A 88 -9.64 -15.75 14.92
CA PHE A 88 -10.16 -16.96 15.57
C PHE A 88 -10.92 -17.88 14.61
N ASP A 89 -11.36 -17.37 13.44
CA ASP A 89 -12.03 -18.17 12.38
C ASP A 89 -11.06 -18.71 11.34
N LEU A 90 -9.76 -18.41 11.48
CA LEU A 90 -8.73 -18.98 10.62
C LEU A 90 -8.63 -20.48 10.83
N ARG A 91 -8.72 -21.24 9.74
CA ARG A 91 -8.43 -22.68 9.71
C ARG A 91 -7.08 -22.88 9.00
N PRO A 92 -5.96 -22.58 9.70
CA PRO A 92 -4.63 -22.75 9.11
C PRO A 92 -4.38 -24.23 8.82
N ASP A 93 -3.76 -24.53 7.68
CA ASP A 93 -3.24 -25.85 7.44
C ASP A 93 -2.02 -26.15 8.36
N LEU A 94 -1.56 -27.40 8.37
CA LEU A 94 -0.47 -27.82 9.25
C LEU A 94 0.81 -27.00 9.05
N ARG A 95 1.08 -26.56 7.79
CA ARG A 95 2.25 -25.76 7.46
C ARG A 95 2.12 -24.33 8.02
N ALA A 96 0.97 -23.71 7.83
CA ALA A 96 0.67 -22.39 8.40
C ALA A 96 0.69 -22.41 9.92
N MET A 97 0.15 -23.47 10.56
CA MET A 97 0.18 -23.65 12.00
C MET A 97 1.62 -23.80 12.52
N GLY A 98 2.43 -24.64 11.87
CA GLY A 98 3.85 -24.80 12.19
C GLY A 98 4.65 -23.51 12.04
N LEU A 99 4.34 -22.70 11.01
CA LEU A 99 4.92 -21.36 10.81
C LEU A 99 4.58 -20.44 12.00
N LEU A 100 3.28 -20.32 12.33
CA LEU A 100 2.83 -19.44 13.42
C LEU A 100 3.40 -19.83 14.80
N LEU A 101 3.60 -21.12 15.06
CA LEU A 101 4.20 -21.60 16.32
C LEU A 101 5.69 -21.25 16.45
N ARG A 102 6.41 -21.08 15.34
CA ARG A 102 7.84 -20.70 15.35
C ARG A 102 8.08 -19.21 15.54
N LEU A 103 7.05 -18.37 15.28
CA LEU A 103 7.18 -16.92 15.40
C LEU A 103 7.13 -16.49 16.86
N ARG A 104 8.17 -15.77 17.32
CA ARG A 104 8.20 -15.12 18.64
C ARG A 104 7.25 -13.93 18.68
N GLU A 105 7.22 -13.15 17.60
CA GLU A 105 6.33 -12.01 17.42
C GLU A 105 5.39 -12.28 16.26
N ARG A 106 4.10 -11.98 16.43
CA ARG A 106 3.05 -12.23 15.42
C ARG A 106 2.50 -10.92 14.88
N ASN A 107 3.40 -10.09 14.34
CA ASN A 107 3.01 -8.91 13.59
C ASN A 107 2.99 -9.21 12.08
N ALA A 108 2.42 -8.30 11.28
CA ALA A 108 2.28 -8.50 9.84
C ALA A 108 3.64 -8.73 9.16
N HIS A 109 4.68 -7.99 9.55
CA HIS A 109 6.01 -8.10 8.96
C HIS A 109 6.64 -9.48 9.19
N THR A 110 6.58 -10.00 10.42
CA THR A 110 7.14 -11.32 10.76
C THR A 110 6.38 -12.46 10.10
N ILE A 111 5.04 -12.36 10.02
CA ILE A 111 4.19 -13.37 9.36
C ILE A 111 4.48 -13.40 7.86
N PHE A 112 4.47 -12.25 7.17
CA PHE A 112 4.72 -12.20 5.73
C PHE A 112 6.16 -12.56 5.38
N GLY A 113 7.15 -12.20 6.23
CA GLY A 113 8.53 -12.66 6.10
C GLY A 113 8.64 -14.18 6.15
N ALA A 114 7.97 -14.81 7.11
CA ALA A 114 7.97 -16.26 7.22
C ALA A 114 7.25 -16.95 6.04
N ILE A 115 6.16 -16.36 5.51
CA ILE A 115 5.51 -16.84 4.29
C ILE A 115 6.46 -16.76 3.09
N ALA A 116 7.22 -15.67 2.94
CA ALA A 116 8.21 -15.50 1.88
C ALA A 116 9.29 -16.58 1.95
N GLU A 117 9.78 -16.91 3.15
CA GLU A 117 10.76 -17.99 3.33
C GLU A 117 10.19 -19.39 2.99
N GLU A 118 8.93 -19.65 3.35
CA GLU A 118 8.27 -20.91 2.98
C GLU A 118 8.07 -21.03 1.46
N LEU A 119 7.68 -19.95 0.76
CA LEU A 119 7.62 -19.89 -0.69
C LEU A 119 8.98 -20.17 -1.32
N LYS A 120 10.05 -19.53 -0.81
CA LYS A 120 11.41 -19.67 -1.30
C LYS A 120 11.94 -21.11 -1.17
N ARG A 121 11.62 -21.81 -0.08
CA ARG A 121 11.97 -23.22 0.12
C ARG A 121 11.42 -24.13 -0.99
N ASP A 122 10.24 -23.81 -1.50
CA ASP A 122 9.60 -24.57 -2.58
C ASP A 122 9.90 -23.98 -3.97
N GLY A 123 10.88 -23.06 -4.07
CA GLY A 123 11.39 -22.51 -5.33
C GLY A 123 10.54 -21.40 -5.93
N VAL A 124 9.72 -20.72 -5.12
CA VAL A 124 8.96 -19.51 -5.51
C VAL A 124 9.51 -18.32 -4.74
N GLU A 125 10.03 -17.32 -5.43
CA GLU A 125 10.56 -16.10 -4.82
C GLU A 125 9.48 -15.03 -4.72
N LEU A 126 9.25 -14.50 -3.52
CA LEU A 126 8.42 -13.32 -3.34
C LEU A 126 9.24 -12.07 -3.60
N ILE A 127 8.87 -11.33 -4.63
CA ILE A 127 9.54 -10.11 -5.08
C ILE A 127 8.65 -8.88 -4.90
N GLU A 128 9.22 -7.68 -5.04
CA GLU A 128 8.47 -6.43 -4.97
C GLU A 128 7.56 -6.24 -6.19
N ALA A 129 6.35 -5.74 -5.96
CA ALA A 129 5.42 -5.36 -7.03
C ALA A 129 5.72 -3.96 -7.62
N THR A 130 6.59 -3.19 -6.96
CA THR A 130 6.93 -1.81 -7.32
C THR A 130 7.36 -1.59 -8.76
N PRO A 131 8.12 -2.50 -9.44
CA PRO A 131 8.48 -2.28 -10.85
C PRO A 131 7.26 -2.12 -11.76
N TRP A 132 6.20 -2.90 -11.55
CA TRP A 132 4.98 -2.81 -12.35
C TRP A 132 4.07 -1.67 -11.91
N LEU A 133 4.12 -1.28 -10.65
CA LEU A 133 3.29 -0.24 -10.06
C LEU A 133 3.92 1.16 -10.12
N ALA A 134 5.17 1.28 -10.59
CA ALA A 134 5.86 2.57 -10.73
C ALA A 134 5.04 3.65 -11.48
N PRO A 135 4.28 3.34 -12.54
CA PRO A 135 3.44 4.34 -13.20
C PRO A 135 2.34 4.92 -12.31
N LEU A 136 1.97 4.22 -11.23
CA LEU A 136 0.96 4.65 -10.25
C LEU A 136 1.59 5.36 -9.05
N MET A 137 2.92 5.56 -9.04
CA MET A 137 3.67 6.27 -7.99
C MET A 137 4.03 7.68 -8.47
N PRO A 138 3.28 8.71 -8.06
CA PRO A 138 3.57 10.09 -8.47
C PRO A 138 4.97 10.53 -8.02
N GLY A 139 5.71 11.12 -8.95
CA GLY A 139 7.03 11.69 -8.69
C GLY A 139 6.97 13.05 -8.01
N VAL A 140 8.14 13.66 -7.82
CA VAL A 140 8.27 15.02 -7.26
C VAL A 140 7.56 16.04 -8.15
N GLY A 141 6.83 16.97 -7.52
CA GLY A 141 6.10 18.03 -8.22
C GLY A 141 4.70 17.63 -8.70
N PHE A 142 4.24 16.42 -8.37
CA PHE A 142 2.87 16.02 -8.66
C PHE A 142 1.88 16.85 -7.84
N GLN A 143 0.77 17.25 -8.50
CA GLN A 143 -0.30 18.00 -7.85
C GLN A 143 -1.65 17.76 -8.52
N LEU A 144 -2.70 17.60 -7.69
CA LEU A 144 -4.11 17.67 -8.07
C LEU A 144 -4.80 18.75 -7.24
N GLY A 145 -5.92 19.27 -7.74
CA GLY A 145 -6.72 20.29 -7.05
C GLY A 145 -6.05 21.67 -6.99
N PRO A 146 -6.39 22.53 -6.01
CA PRO A 146 -5.87 23.90 -5.89
C PRO A 146 -4.35 23.92 -5.64
N ARG A 147 -3.71 25.01 -6.01
CA ARG A 147 -2.30 25.27 -5.65
C ARG A 147 -2.17 25.57 -4.17
N LEU A 148 -1.12 25.06 -3.55
CA LEU A 148 -0.82 25.34 -2.15
C LEU A 148 -0.45 26.81 -1.95
N SER A 149 -0.92 27.39 -0.85
CA SER A 149 -0.39 28.66 -0.33
C SER A 149 1.01 28.45 0.28
N ASP A 150 1.72 29.55 0.56
CA ASP A 150 3.05 29.47 1.20
C ASP A 150 2.94 28.88 2.61
N ALA A 151 1.90 29.21 3.37
CA ALA A 151 1.64 28.64 4.69
C ALA A 151 1.40 27.12 4.60
N GLN A 152 0.60 26.67 3.63
CA GLN A 152 0.38 25.25 3.42
C GLN A 152 1.66 24.51 3.00
N ARG A 153 2.51 25.11 2.17
CA ARG A 153 3.83 24.55 1.83
C ARG A 153 4.70 24.37 3.06
N ALA A 154 4.76 25.39 3.92
CA ALA A 154 5.52 25.33 5.17
C ALA A 154 4.99 24.21 6.09
N ASP A 155 3.66 24.05 6.20
CA ASP A 155 3.03 22.97 6.96
C ASP A 155 3.31 21.58 6.35
N VAL A 156 3.35 21.45 5.02
CA VAL A 156 3.75 20.21 4.35
C VAL A 156 5.18 19.83 4.69
N GLU A 157 6.12 20.76 4.59
CA GLU A 157 7.53 20.53 4.91
C GLU A 157 7.74 20.18 6.38
N PHE A 158 7.07 20.91 7.28
CA PHE A 158 7.11 20.63 8.71
C PHE A 158 6.52 19.25 9.01
N GLY A 159 5.33 18.98 8.50
CA GLY A 159 4.66 17.69 8.68
C GLY A 159 5.45 16.52 8.10
N PHE A 160 6.16 16.74 6.99
CA PHE A 160 7.03 15.71 6.40
C PHE A 160 8.17 15.31 7.34
N ARG A 161 8.87 16.30 7.93
CA ARG A 161 9.93 16.00 8.91
C ARG A 161 9.40 15.23 10.12
N ILE A 162 8.27 15.68 10.68
CA ILE A 162 7.65 14.97 11.81
C ILE A 162 7.20 13.56 11.42
N ALA A 163 6.54 13.38 10.27
CA ALA A 163 6.09 12.09 9.80
C ALA A 163 7.26 11.10 9.59
N LYS A 164 8.41 11.57 9.10
CA LYS A 164 9.63 10.75 8.98
C LYS A 164 10.14 10.28 10.34
N GLU A 165 10.18 11.16 11.36
CA GLU A 165 10.60 10.77 12.71
C GLU A 165 9.61 9.80 13.37
N VAL A 166 8.31 10.04 13.26
CA VAL A 166 7.25 9.15 13.77
C VAL A 166 7.35 7.78 13.10
N SER A 167 7.61 7.77 11.80
CA SER A 167 7.79 6.55 11.02
C SER A 167 9.07 5.79 11.41
N ARG A 168 10.17 6.49 11.68
CA ARG A 168 11.43 5.91 12.17
C ARG A 168 11.27 5.22 13.52
N LEU A 169 10.40 5.76 14.37
CA LEU A 169 10.03 5.16 15.68
C LEU A 169 8.98 4.05 15.56
N GLU A 170 8.53 3.73 14.35
CA GLU A 170 7.49 2.73 14.07
C GLU A 170 6.13 2.98 14.76
N ILE A 171 5.84 4.25 15.10
CA ILE A 171 4.57 4.65 15.71
C ILE A 171 3.46 4.70 14.67
N GLY A 172 3.71 5.39 13.54
CA GLY A 172 2.77 5.58 12.45
C GLY A 172 3.44 6.19 11.23
N GLN A 173 2.66 6.62 10.25
CA GLN A 173 3.19 7.17 9.01
C GLN A 173 2.43 8.41 8.51
N THR A 174 1.42 8.87 9.26
CA THR A 174 0.61 10.04 8.91
C THR A 174 0.61 11.04 10.06
N VAL A 175 0.80 12.31 9.72
CA VAL A 175 0.79 13.44 10.67
C VAL A 175 -0.12 14.53 10.11
N LEU A 176 -0.92 15.14 10.97
CA LEU A 176 -1.70 16.33 10.64
C LEU A 176 -1.12 17.55 11.31
N VAL A 177 -1.00 18.62 10.52
CA VAL A 177 -0.43 19.90 10.91
C VAL A 177 -1.40 21.04 10.55
N LYS A 178 -1.40 22.09 11.33
CA LYS A 178 -2.02 23.38 10.98
C LYS A 178 -1.21 24.51 11.61
N GLU A 179 -0.81 25.47 10.77
CA GLU A 179 -0.08 26.67 11.23
C GLU A 179 1.12 26.34 12.12
N GLY A 180 1.93 25.37 11.67
CA GLY A 180 3.14 24.92 12.40
C GLY A 180 2.86 24.07 13.64
N THR A 181 1.60 23.71 13.92
CA THR A 181 1.22 22.91 15.09
C THR A 181 0.81 21.50 14.68
N VAL A 182 1.37 20.48 15.32
CA VAL A 182 0.97 19.07 15.13
C VAL A 182 -0.37 18.85 15.84
N LEU A 183 -1.40 18.52 15.07
CA LEU A 183 -2.75 18.23 15.58
C LEU A 183 -2.95 16.76 15.92
N ALA A 184 -2.43 15.87 15.06
CA ALA A 184 -2.59 14.45 15.23
C ALA A 184 -1.40 13.69 14.63
N VAL A 185 -1.06 12.58 15.27
CA VAL A 185 -0.07 11.61 14.80
C VAL A 185 -0.76 10.26 14.75
N GLU A 186 -0.66 9.58 13.59
CA GLU A 186 -1.18 8.22 13.42
C GLU A 186 -0.41 7.25 14.33
N ALA A 187 -1.15 6.36 14.97
CA ALA A 187 -0.63 5.24 15.70
C ALA A 187 -1.42 3.97 15.34
N PHE A 188 -1.86 3.20 16.32
CA PHE A 188 -2.58 1.94 16.14
C PHE A 188 -3.95 2.11 15.45
N GLU A 189 -4.56 3.30 15.56
CA GLU A 189 -5.89 3.59 14.98
C GLU A 189 -5.93 3.57 13.46
N GLY A 190 -4.80 3.79 12.78
CA GLY A 190 -4.67 3.87 11.32
C GLY A 190 -5.01 5.23 10.71
N THR A 191 -4.66 5.39 9.43
CA THR A 191 -4.69 6.68 8.70
C THR A 191 -6.07 7.35 8.76
N ASP A 192 -7.15 6.64 8.42
CA ASP A 192 -8.48 7.27 8.29
C ASP A 192 -8.97 7.86 9.62
N LYS A 193 -8.77 7.15 10.73
CA LYS A 193 -9.15 7.65 12.07
C LYS A 193 -8.24 8.80 12.52
N CYS A 194 -6.95 8.77 12.17
CA CYS A 194 -6.04 9.87 12.42
C CYS A 194 -6.48 11.14 11.66
N LEU A 195 -6.84 11.00 10.37
CA LEU A 195 -7.38 12.09 9.57
C LEU A 195 -8.64 12.69 10.19
N ALA A 196 -9.60 11.87 10.59
CA ALA A 196 -10.84 12.32 11.21
C ALA A 196 -10.57 13.07 12.53
N ARG A 197 -9.71 12.53 13.41
CA ARG A 197 -9.32 13.13 14.68
C ARG A 197 -8.60 14.48 14.48
N GLY A 198 -7.63 14.53 13.58
CA GLY A 198 -6.89 15.75 13.29
C GLY A 198 -7.76 16.83 12.66
N GLY A 199 -8.73 16.46 11.81
CA GLY A 199 -9.72 17.38 11.25
C GLY A 199 -10.63 17.98 12.32
N GLN A 200 -11.04 17.21 13.32
CA GLN A 200 -11.80 17.73 14.47
C GLN A 200 -10.98 18.75 15.27
N LEU A 201 -9.69 18.46 15.50
CA LEU A 201 -8.77 19.35 16.23
C LEU A 201 -8.40 20.62 15.45
N ALA A 202 -8.57 20.62 14.12
CA ALA A 202 -8.36 21.80 13.28
C ALA A 202 -9.43 22.90 13.47
N GLY A 203 -10.46 22.63 14.26
CA GLY A 203 -11.54 23.56 14.57
C GLY A 203 -12.60 23.65 13.48
N THR A 204 -13.53 24.60 13.64
CA THR A 204 -14.71 24.73 12.76
C THR A 204 -14.36 25.13 11.33
N THR A 205 -13.27 25.82 11.11
CA THR A 205 -12.78 26.25 9.79
C THR A 205 -12.06 25.12 9.03
N GLY A 206 -11.64 24.05 9.72
CA GLY A 206 -10.82 23.01 9.13
C GLY A 206 -9.44 23.51 8.67
N GLY A 207 -9.02 23.10 7.48
CA GLY A 207 -7.83 23.63 6.83
C GLY A 207 -6.51 22.92 7.21
N ALA A 208 -6.57 21.80 7.92
CA ALA A 208 -5.38 21.01 8.26
C ALA A 208 -4.67 20.48 7.02
N VAL A 209 -3.38 20.26 7.17
CA VAL A 209 -2.47 19.61 6.22
C VAL A 209 -2.16 18.20 6.74
N ALA A 210 -2.51 17.18 5.98
CA ALA A 210 -2.15 15.79 6.26
C ALA A 210 -0.92 15.40 5.44
N VAL A 211 0.08 14.81 6.09
CA VAL A 211 1.31 14.33 5.44
C VAL A 211 1.50 12.85 5.75
N LYS A 212 1.58 12.03 4.68
CA LYS A 212 1.79 10.59 4.79
C LYS A 212 3.13 10.19 4.13
N VAL A 213 3.91 9.39 4.83
CA VAL A 213 5.22 8.92 4.36
C VAL A 213 5.26 7.39 4.29
N ALA A 214 6.19 6.84 3.53
CA ALA A 214 6.54 5.44 3.63
C ALA A 214 7.52 5.22 4.78
N LYS A 215 7.46 4.09 5.44
CA LYS A 215 8.46 3.71 6.45
C LYS A 215 9.86 3.70 5.83
N GLU A 216 10.86 4.05 6.62
CA GLU A 216 12.24 4.18 6.11
C GLU A 216 12.80 2.83 5.65
N ARG A 217 12.56 1.77 6.43
CA ARG A 217 12.89 0.36 6.12
C ARG A 217 11.68 -0.42 5.64
N HIS A 218 10.88 0.21 4.76
CA HIS A 218 9.66 -0.40 4.25
C HIS A 218 9.99 -1.58 3.34
N ASP A 219 9.49 -2.76 3.66
CA ASP A 219 9.61 -3.92 2.79
C ASP A 219 8.46 -3.91 1.78
N PHE A 220 8.73 -3.38 0.60
CA PHE A 220 7.77 -3.25 -0.49
C PHE A 220 7.26 -4.58 -1.06
N ARG A 221 7.82 -5.71 -0.61
CA ARG A 221 7.26 -7.03 -0.96
C ARG A 221 5.92 -7.28 -0.28
N PHE A 222 5.70 -6.70 0.91
CA PHE A 222 4.54 -7.00 1.76
C PHE A 222 3.50 -5.89 1.81
N ASP A 223 3.94 -4.66 1.76
CA ASP A 223 3.05 -3.50 1.86
C ASP A 223 3.59 -2.36 0.99
N ILE A 224 2.70 -1.68 0.30
CA ILE A 224 3.01 -0.46 -0.45
C ILE A 224 2.01 0.59 0.03
N PRO A 225 2.48 1.71 0.58
CA PRO A 225 1.58 2.77 1.01
C PRO A 225 0.69 3.22 -0.14
N CYS A 226 -0.62 3.18 0.08
CA CYS A 226 -1.61 3.53 -0.92
C CYS A 226 -2.45 4.71 -0.45
N LEU A 227 -2.84 5.54 -1.39
CA LEU A 227 -3.83 6.60 -1.28
C LEU A 227 -4.84 6.42 -2.42
N GLY A 228 -6.09 6.79 -2.19
CA GLY A 228 -7.13 6.64 -3.19
C GLY A 228 -8.37 7.44 -2.85
N PRO A 229 -9.48 7.25 -3.59
CA PRO A 229 -10.72 8.00 -3.41
C PRO A 229 -11.22 8.00 -1.97
N GLN A 230 -11.19 6.85 -1.29
CA GLN A 230 -11.61 6.74 0.11
C GLN A 230 -10.81 7.66 1.04
N THR A 231 -9.50 7.80 0.81
CA THR A 231 -8.66 8.73 1.61
C THR A 231 -9.09 10.17 1.39
N LEU A 232 -9.40 10.55 0.13
CA LEU A 232 -9.87 11.90 -0.19
C LEU A 232 -11.28 12.17 0.38
N GLU A 233 -12.18 11.19 0.35
CA GLU A 233 -13.49 11.28 1.01
C GLU A 233 -13.35 11.51 2.52
N THR A 234 -12.41 10.79 3.16
CA THR A 234 -12.09 11.00 4.57
C THR A 234 -11.52 12.42 4.81
N CYS A 235 -10.64 12.90 3.94
CA CYS A 235 -10.10 14.26 4.00
C CYS A 235 -11.22 15.30 3.83
N ALA A 236 -12.15 15.10 2.90
CA ALA A 236 -13.29 15.99 2.69
C ALA A 236 -14.18 16.06 3.93
N ALA A 237 -14.58 14.91 4.47
CA ALA A 237 -15.39 14.81 5.68
C ALA A 237 -14.71 15.47 6.90
N ALA A 238 -13.38 15.36 6.99
CA ALA A 238 -12.56 15.96 8.04
C ALA A 238 -12.13 17.41 7.75
N ARG A 239 -12.58 18.01 6.64
CA ARG A 239 -12.22 19.38 6.19
C ARG A 239 -10.70 19.62 6.13
N ILE A 240 -9.95 18.62 5.68
CA ILE A 240 -8.51 18.70 5.42
C ILE A 240 -8.30 19.43 4.10
N ALA A 241 -7.46 20.46 4.09
CA ALA A 241 -7.19 21.26 2.89
C ALA A 241 -6.10 20.67 2.00
N VAL A 242 -5.14 19.95 2.58
CA VAL A 242 -3.99 19.40 1.85
C VAL A 242 -3.75 17.95 2.27
N LEU A 243 -3.59 17.07 1.29
CA LEU A 243 -3.08 15.71 1.44
C LEU A 243 -1.73 15.63 0.71
N ALA A 244 -0.65 15.59 1.47
CA ALA A 244 0.70 15.43 0.94
C ALA A 244 1.20 14.01 1.20
N PHE A 245 1.98 13.43 0.27
CA PHE A 245 2.56 12.11 0.44
C PHE A 245 3.95 11.99 -0.19
N GLU A 246 4.73 11.02 0.26
CA GLU A 246 6.13 10.87 -0.15
C GLU A 246 6.24 10.49 -1.62
N ALA A 247 6.95 11.31 -2.40
CA ALA A 247 7.15 11.16 -3.83
C ALA A 247 7.84 9.83 -4.19
N GLY A 248 7.29 9.09 -5.16
CA GLY A 248 7.86 7.84 -5.66
C GLY A 248 7.88 6.69 -4.64
N ARG A 249 7.15 6.82 -3.53
CA ARG A 249 7.10 5.79 -2.48
C ARG A 249 5.68 5.41 -2.03
N SER A 250 4.68 6.04 -2.61
CA SER A 250 3.27 5.78 -2.34
C SER A 250 2.51 5.69 -3.64
N LEU A 251 1.56 4.77 -3.71
CA LEU A 251 0.65 4.63 -4.85
C LEU A 251 -0.50 5.62 -4.72
N LEU A 252 -0.87 6.25 -5.82
CA LEU A 252 -2.14 6.95 -5.98
C LEU A 252 -3.05 6.11 -6.86
N LEU A 253 -3.99 5.42 -6.23
CA LEU A 253 -4.93 4.55 -6.89
C LEU A 253 -6.09 5.38 -7.48
N GLU A 254 -6.61 4.95 -8.64
CA GLU A 254 -7.79 5.57 -9.26
C GLU A 254 -7.64 7.10 -9.42
N GLN A 255 -6.52 7.51 -10.03
CA GLN A 255 -6.11 8.92 -10.10
C GLN A 255 -7.22 9.84 -10.64
N GLU A 256 -7.99 9.41 -11.65
CA GLU A 256 -9.10 10.21 -12.22
C GLU A 256 -10.19 10.49 -11.18
N SER A 257 -10.56 9.50 -10.37
CA SER A 257 -11.51 9.67 -9.25
C SER A 257 -10.93 10.60 -8.18
N CYS A 258 -9.64 10.45 -7.86
CA CYS A 258 -8.94 11.34 -6.92
C CYS A 258 -8.91 12.79 -7.44
N GLU A 259 -8.66 13.00 -8.73
CA GLU A 259 -8.65 14.34 -9.34
C GLU A 259 -10.03 15.00 -9.25
N ARG A 260 -11.08 14.26 -9.55
CA ARG A 260 -12.47 14.76 -9.44
C ARG A 260 -12.79 15.17 -8.00
N LEU A 261 -12.52 14.29 -7.02
CA LEU A 261 -12.77 14.58 -5.58
C LEU A 261 -11.91 15.74 -5.07
N ALA A 262 -10.64 15.83 -5.49
CA ALA A 262 -9.75 16.93 -5.12
C ALA A 262 -10.30 18.29 -5.58
N ARG A 263 -10.84 18.35 -6.81
CA ARG A 263 -11.48 19.57 -7.34
C ARG A 263 -12.80 19.87 -6.64
N GLU A 264 -13.66 18.87 -6.48
CA GLU A 264 -15.00 19.01 -5.88
C GLU A 264 -14.91 19.54 -4.44
N HIS A 265 -14.00 18.96 -3.65
CA HIS A 265 -13.84 19.32 -2.23
C HIS A 265 -12.74 20.35 -1.97
N ARG A 266 -12.11 20.91 -3.05
CA ARG A 266 -11.01 21.88 -2.95
C ARG A 266 -9.84 21.39 -2.10
N ILE A 267 -9.52 20.10 -2.19
CA ILE A 267 -8.38 19.49 -1.51
C ILE A 267 -7.17 19.53 -2.45
N SER A 268 -6.06 20.06 -1.96
CA SER A 268 -4.78 19.96 -2.67
C SER A 268 -4.16 18.60 -2.38
N VAL A 269 -3.88 17.82 -3.43
CA VAL A 269 -3.15 16.54 -3.32
C VAL A 269 -1.78 16.74 -3.92
N THR A 270 -0.72 16.53 -3.17
CA THR A 270 0.64 16.84 -3.63
C THR A 270 1.66 15.82 -3.15
N THR A 271 2.80 15.78 -3.81
CA THR A 271 3.95 14.99 -3.34
C THR A 271 4.96 15.87 -2.59
N VAL A 272 5.65 15.25 -1.63
CA VAL A 272 6.72 15.86 -0.85
C VAL A 272 7.92 14.92 -0.77
N GLY A 273 9.12 15.46 -0.59
CA GLY A 273 10.37 14.71 -0.49
C GLY A 273 11.29 14.90 -1.70
N GLU A 274 12.51 14.40 -1.59
CA GLU A 274 13.51 14.47 -2.64
C GLU A 274 13.32 13.32 -3.65
N ALA A 275 13.56 13.60 -4.93
CA ALA A 275 13.72 12.55 -5.93
C ALA A 275 14.95 11.71 -5.54
N LYS A 276 14.76 10.50 -5.03
CA LYS A 276 15.89 9.57 -4.91
C LYS A 276 16.43 9.32 -6.33
N ARG A 277 17.64 9.81 -6.61
CA ARG A 277 18.40 9.35 -7.76
C ARG A 277 18.51 7.83 -7.63
N PRO A 278 18.31 7.06 -8.72
CA PRO A 278 18.57 5.63 -8.68
C PRO A 278 20.01 5.44 -8.20
N GLN A 279 20.18 4.76 -7.08
CA GLN A 279 21.52 4.35 -6.64
C GLN A 279 22.03 3.39 -7.71
N CYS A 280 22.96 3.87 -8.53
CA CYS A 280 23.82 2.98 -9.31
C CYS A 280 24.55 2.11 -8.27
N GLN A 281 24.13 0.87 -8.11
CA GLN A 281 24.93 -0.13 -7.45
C GLN A 281 26.14 -0.39 -8.34
N ASN A 282 27.31 0.06 -7.86
CA ASN A 282 28.62 -0.38 -8.39
C ASN A 282 28.82 -1.84 -8.08
#